data_be14d852cb0c0dd2b83c4a66c8fc6e57
#
_entry.id   be14d852cb0c0dd2b83c4a66c8fc6e57
#
_cell.length_a   1.000
_cell.length_b   1.000
_cell.length_c   1.000
_cell.angle_alpha   90.00
_cell.angle_beta   90.00
_cell.angle_gamma   90.00
#
_symmetry.space_group_name_H-M   'P 1'
#
loop_
_entity.id
_entity.type
_entity.pdbx_description
1 polymer ?
#
loop_
_entity_poly.entity_id
_entity_poly.type
_entity_poly.pdbx_seq_one_letter_code
_entity_poly.pdbx_strand_id
1 'polypeptide(L)'
;MQHGAAHLHYCLPRLLTLWLDFTENIEDFVKKKGKSMTLAATIENASKVIDRFLSSHWRSLIPDYFFLTALPQLVSRLCHPHAKSFTILSSILTSLLSGPHSQQTFWHMVAVSKNRNQVRSSRCLKMFEEAKKVSKQMRKTLEDSITFASMIDDLCDKVKTEKGTKSISLQEHMRSLPALVNRSDGIILPNQRNLLVTLPTGNTDLQQHQPFPSGLVYIQSIDDEVAVMTSLVQPKKITFLGSDGRRYSFLAKPKDDLRRDSRLMDYSCLLNKLFKKDFKSRSRNLHIRTYCVIPTNETSGLIEWANNLKAIRPIIYQLHKDEGRYINVKWTKQYESPEGASLEVKRKNLLQCLEDLRGPVFSNWFTNNFTDPQSWFIARYIIITIIIIISISIIRMAFVRSTAVMSMMGYIIGLGDRHLENINVDTTTGDTFHVDMNCLFNKGETLAVPEVVPFRLTNNMVDAFGPVGVEGPFR
;
A
#
# COMPACT_ATOMS: atom_id res chain seq x y z
N MET A 1 17.53 -6.91 -24.84
CA MET A 1 16.52 -6.16 -25.58
C MET A 1 16.06 -6.83 -26.87
N GLN A 2 16.87 -7.65 -27.52
CA GLN A 2 16.47 -8.48 -28.68
C GLN A 2 15.28 -9.43 -28.42
N HIS A 3 14.90 -9.66 -27.15
CA HIS A 3 13.81 -10.55 -26.74
C HIS A 3 12.59 -9.84 -26.13
N GLY A 4 12.46 -8.54 -26.32
CA GLY A 4 11.35 -7.72 -25.86
C GLY A 4 11.38 -7.40 -24.35
N ALA A 5 10.47 -6.51 -23.93
CA ALA A 5 10.38 -6.02 -22.55
C ALA A 5 9.57 -6.94 -21.60
N ALA A 6 9.06 -8.06 -22.07
CA ALA A 6 8.10 -8.91 -21.35
C ALA A 6 8.57 -9.38 -19.95
N HIS A 7 9.89 -9.56 -19.78
CA HIS A 7 10.49 -10.01 -18.51
C HIS A 7 11.15 -8.91 -17.70
N LEU A 8 11.08 -7.67 -18.13
CA LEU A 8 11.81 -6.56 -17.52
C LEU A 8 11.43 -6.33 -16.05
N HIS A 9 10.16 -6.48 -15.70
CA HIS A 9 9.70 -6.35 -14.30
C HIS A 9 10.41 -7.32 -13.33
N TYR A 10 10.99 -8.40 -13.82
CA TYR A 10 11.72 -9.38 -13.01
C TYR A 10 13.24 -9.25 -13.19
N CYS A 11 13.67 -9.08 -14.43
CA CYS A 11 15.10 -9.06 -14.75
C CYS A 11 15.79 -7.78 -14.28
N LEU A 12 15.17 -6.61 -14.49
CA LEU A 12 15.82 -5.35 -14.14
C LEU A 12 16.00 -5.17 -12.61
N PRO A 13 15.00 -5.39 -11.76
CA PRO A 13 15.21 -5.34 -10.32
C PRO A 13 16.28 -6.33 -9.85
N ARG A 14 16.32 -7.53 -10.43
CA ARG A 14 17.32 -8.54 -10.07
C ARG A 14 18.72 -8.16 -10.49
N LEU A 15 18.90 -7.64 -11.71
CA LEU A 15 20.19 -7.14 -12.20
C LEU A 15 20.70 -5.98 -11.33
N LEU A 16 19.82 -5.03 -10.99
CA LEU A 16 20.17 -3.91 -10.12
C LEU A 16 20.58 -4.38 -8.72
N THR A 17 19.88 -5.38 -8.17
CA THR A 17 20.28 -5.97 -6.88
C THR A 17 21.66 -6.58 -6.97
N LEU A 18 21.90 -7.44 -7.96
CA LEU A 18 23.19 -8.11 -8.12
C LEU A 18 24.32 -7.12 -8.32
N TRP A 19 24.12 -6.09 -9.11
CA TRP A 19 25.11 -5.03 -9.32
C TRP A 19 25.41 -4.26 -8.03
N LEU A 20 24.37 -3.78 -7.35
CA LEU A 20 24.54 -2.95 -6.16
C LEU A 20 25.08 -3.76 -4.99
N ASP A 21 24.61 -4.99 -4.76
CA ASP A 21 25.15 -5.86 -3.69
C ASP A 21 26.60 -6.27 -3.98
N PHE A 22 26.93 -6.56 -5.25
CA PHE A 22 28.31 -6.86 -5.64
C PHE A 22 29.25 -5.69 -5.36
N THR A 23 28.84 -4.48 -5.77
CA THR A 23 29.70 -3.28 -5.61
C THR A 23 29.74 -2.78 -4.16
N GLU A 24 28.71 -3.01 -3.35
CA GLU A 24 28.71 -2.73 -1.91
C GLU A 24 29.74 -3.55 -1.15
N ASN A 25 29.92 -4.81 -1.55
CA ASN A 25 30.78 -5.77 -0.86
C ASN A 25 32.18 -5.92 -1.47
N ILE A 26 32.52 -5.16 -2.52
CA ILE A 26 33.80 -5.27 -3.22
C ILE A 26 35.00 -5.17 -2.28
N GLU A 27 35.03 -4.17 -1.40
CA GLU A 27 36.15 -3.98 -0.48
C GLU A 27 36.29 -5.14 0.52
N ASP A 28 35.17 -5.67 1.00
CA ASP A 28 35.17 -6.81 1.91
C ASP A 28 35.60 -8.11 1.19
N PHE A 29 35.18 -8.29 -0.06
CA PHE A 29 35.64 -9.42 -0.85
C PHE A 29 37.14 -9.37 -1.12
N VAL A 30 37.67 -8.20 -1.44
CA VAL A 30 39.10 -8.01 -1.66
C VAL A 30 39.87 -8.21 -0.36
N LYS A 31 39.42 -7.68 0.78
CA LYS A 31 40.07 -7.86 2.08
C LYS A 31 40.04 -9.31 2.57
N LYS A 32 38.92 -10.00 2.48
CA LYS A 32 38.75 -11.39 2.98
C LYS A 32 39.48 -12.44 2.13
N LYS A 33 39.57 -12.23 0.81
CA LYS A 33 40.18 -13.17 -0.15
C LYS A 33 41.54 -12.73 -0.67
N GLY A 34 42.12 -11.68 -0.08
CA GLY A 34 43.38 -11.04 -0.51
C GLY A 34 44.66 -11.93 -0.51
N LYS A 35 44.53 -13.24 -0.25
CA LYS A 35 45.63 -14.22 -0.47
C LYS A 35 45.80 -14.65 -1.93
N SER A 36 44.83 -14.33 -2.83
CA SER A 36 44.96 -14.58 -4.27
C SER A 36 44.85 -13.27 -5.04
N MET A 37 45.99 -12.75 -5.46
CA MET A 37 46.11 -11.53 -6.29
C MET A 37 45.30 -11.63 -7.59
N THR A 38 45.19 -12.80 -8.18
CA THR A 38 44.40 -13.06 -9.41
C THR A 38 42.91 -12.86 -9.22
N LEU A 39 42.34 -13.29 -8.09
CA LEU A 39 40.91 -13.14 -7.82
C LEU A 39 40.53 -11.70 -7.53
N ALA A 40 41.36 -10.95 -6.78
CA ALA A 40 41.15 -9.54 -6.52
C ALA A 40 41.16 -8.71 -7.82
N ALA A 41 42.12 -8.96 -8.71
CA ALA A 41 42.16 -8.33 -10.02
C ALA A 41 40.96 -8.68 -10.90
N THR A 42 40.46 -9.91 -10.86
CA THR A 42 39.27 -10.35 -11.59
C THR A 42 38.01 -9.62 -11.10
N ILE A 43 37.83 -9.50 -9.79
CA ILE A 43 36.71 -8.78 -9.16
C ILE A 43 36.74 -7.30 -9.54
N GLU A 44 37.90 -6.67 -9.46
CA GLU A 44 38.08 -5.26 -9.83
C GLU A 44 37.82 -5.03 -11.33
N ASN A 45 38.29 -5.90 -12.20
CA ASN A 45 38.01 -5.83 -13.62
C ASN A 45 36.53 -6.03 -13.94
N ALA A 46 35.85 -6.98 -13.29
CA ALA A 46 34.41 -7.16 -13.46
C ALA A 46 33.64 -5.89 -13.03
N SER A 47 34.01 -5.26 -11.92
CA SER A 47 33.42 -3.99 -11.51
C SER A 47 33.64 -2.88 -12.55
N LYS A 48 34.85 -2.75 -13.07
CA LYS A 48 35.17 -1.74 -14.12
C LYS A 48 34.35 -1.97 -15.41
N VAL A 49 34.15 -3.22 -15.81
CA VAL A 49 33.33 -3.55 -17.00
C VAL A 49 31.86 -3.16 -16.77
N ILE A 50 31.30 -3.52 -15.61
CA ILE A 50 29.91 -3.19 -15.26
C ILE A 50 29.73 -1.67 -15.17
N ASP A 51 30.61 -0.98 -14.46
CA ASP A 51 30.58 0.47 -14.31
C ASP A 51 30.69 1.20 -15.67
N ARG A 52 31.55 0.72 -16.55
CA ARG A 52 31.70 1.26 -17.91
C ARG A 52 30.43 1.06 -18.72
N PHE A 53 29.86 -0.13 -18.71
CA PHE A 53 28.60 -0.42 -19.41
C PHE A 53 27.47 0.46 -18.91
N LEU A 54 27.28 0.54 -17.59
CA LEU A 54 26.21 1.34 -16.98
C LEU A 54 26.45 2.85 -17.11
N SER A 55 27.69 3.33 -17.16
CA SER A 55 27.96 4.78 -17.29
C SER A 55 27.85 5.30 -18.72
N SER A 56 28.16 4.49 -19.72
CA SER A 56 28.25 4.96 -21.11
C SER A 56 27.08 4.51 -22.01
N HIS A 57 26.46 3.39 -21.75
CA HIS A 57 25.54 2.75 -22.69
C HIS A 57 24.07 2.73 -22.25
N TRP A 58 23.77 2.87 -20.97
CA TRP A 58 22.38 2.69 -20.51
C TRP A 58 21.43 3.72 -21.10
N ARG A 59 21.82 5.01 -21.19
CA ARG A 59 20.97 6.08 -21.72
C ARG A 59 20.57 5.91 -23.18
N SER A 60 21.43 5.30 -23.99
CA SER A 60 21.14 5.05 -25.40
C SER A 60 20.34 3.75 -25.63
N LEU A 61 20.42 2.80 -24.69
CA LEU A 61 19.84 1.47 -24.85
C LEU A 61 18.56 1.24 -24.03
N ILE A 62 18.41 1.94 -22.91
CA ILE A 62 17.31 1.70 -21.95
C ILE A 62 16.55 3.01 -21.74
N PRO A 63 15.28 3.11 -22.18
CA PRO A 63 14.43 4.26 -21.87
C PRO A 63 14.27 4.45 -20.35
N ASP A 64 14.27 5.69 -19.90
CA ASP A 64 14.20 6.04 -18.47
C ASP A 64 13.02 5.38 -17.75
N TYR A 65 11.86 5.30 -18.39
CA TYR A 65 10.67 4.71 -17.77
C TYR A 65 10.83 3.24 -17.36
N PHE A 66 11.80 2.52 -17.91
CA PHE A 66 12.11 1.15 -17.48
C PHE A 66 12.55 1.09 -16.03
N PHE A 67 13.30 2.09 -15.56
CA PHE A 67 13.78 2.16 -14.17
C PHE A 67 12.65 2.45 -13.16
N LEU A 68 11.49 2.95 -13.61
CA LEU A 68 10.32 3.08 -12.76
C LEU A 68 9.83 1.72 -12.23
N THR A 69 10.09 0.63 -12.95
CA THR A 69 9.77 -0.74 -12.50
C THR A 69 10.55 -1.16 -11.24
N ALA A 70 11.70 -0.52 -10.99
CA ALA A 70 12.59 -0.81 -9.86
C ALA A 70 12.84 0.43 -8.97
N LEU A 71 12.06 1.50 -9.14
CA LEU A 71 12.28 2.79 -8.47
C LEU A 71 12.38 2.68 -6.94
N PRO A 72 11.50 1.94 -6.22
CA PRO A 72 11.62 1.77 -4.78
C PRO A 72 12.97 1.17 -4.36
N GLN A 73 13.50 0.25 -5.16
CA GLN A 73 14.79 -0.40 -4.91
C GLN A 73 15.95 0.57 -5.11
N LEU A 74 15.93 1.36 -6.20
CA LEU A 74 16.94 2.38 -6.46
C LEU A 74 16.98 3.42 -5.34
N VAL A 75 15.82 3.91 -4.91
CA VAL A 75 15.71 4.86 -3.79
C VAL A 75 16.20 4.27 -2.47
N SER A 76 16.05 2.96 -2.25
CA SER A 76 16.57 2.31 -1.04
C SER A 76 18.10 2.34 -0.93
N ARG A 77 18.82 2.41 -2.06
CA ARG A 77 20.30 2.36 -2.16
C ARG A 77 20.98 3.74 -2.20
N LEU A 78 20.28 4.81 -1.81
CA LEU A 78 20.85 6.17 -1.80
C LEU A 78 22.07 6.36 -0.88
N CYS A 79 22.29 5.47 0.08
CA CYS A 79 23.47 5.46 0.93
C CYS A 79 24.58 4.50 0.43
N HIS A 80 24.53 4.07 -0.84
CA HIS A 80 25.50 3.13 -1.38
C HIS A 80 26.95 3.61 -1.16
N PRO A 81 27.83 2.76 -0.59
CA PRO A 81 29.20 3.18 -0.22
C PRO A 81 30.12 3.35 -1.42
N HIS A 82 29.96 2.54 -2.46
CA HIS A 82 30.83 2.58 -3.65
C HIS A 82 30.52 3.82 -4.49
N ALA A 83 31.48 4.75 -4.59
CA ALA A 83 31.31 6.08 -5.16
C ALA A 83 30.85 6.06 -6.64
N LYS A 84 31.44 5.18 -7.47
CA LYS A 84 31.09 5.08 -8.89
C LYS A 84 29.65 4.57 -9.09
N SER A 85 29.26 3.51 -8.36
CA SER A 85 27.91 2.99 -8.43
C SER A 85 26.88 4.00 -7.93
N PHE A 86 27.22 4.78 -6.89
CA PHE A 86 26.38 5.89 -6.44
C PHE A 86 26.25 6.98 -7.51
N THR A 87 27.31 7.33 -8.23
CA THR A 87 27.24 8.32 -9.33
C THR A 87 26.29 7.86 -10.44
N ILE A 88 26.35 6.59 -10.83
CA ILE A 88 25.45 6.00 -11.83
C ILE A 88 23.99 6.00 -11.31
N LEU A 89 23.78 5.53 -10.08
CA LEU A 89 22.50 5.53 -9.41
C LEU A 89 21.88 6.95 -9.34
N SER A 90 22.70 7.93 -8.93
CA SER A 90 22.30 9.34 -8.88
C SER A 90 21.91 9.87 -10.25
N SER A 91 22.65 9.53 -11.29
CA SER A 91 22.37 9.92 -12.66
C SER A 91 21.03 9.35 -13.17
N ILE A 92 20.72 8.08 -12.86
CA ILE A 92 19.43 7.45 -13.19
C ILE A 92 18.28 8.17 -12.49
N LEU A 93 18.38 8.39 -11.17
CA LEU A 93 17.32 9.04 -10.40
C LEU A 93 17.12 10.51 -10.80
N THR A 94 18.20 11.23 -11.08
CA THR A 94 18.12 12.62 -11.57
C THR A 94 17.49 12.67 -12.96
N SER A 95 17.78 11.72 -13.86
CA SER A 95 17.13 11.64 -15.18
C SER A 95 15.62 11.41 -15.03
N LEU A 96 15.20 10.49 -14.17
CA LEU A 96 13.77 10.27 -13.87
C LEU A 96 13.08 11.51 -13.29
N LEU A 97 13.76 12.23 -12.38
CA LEU A 97 13.25 13.48 -11.80
C LEU A 97 13.16 14.63 -12.82
N SER A 98 13.98 14.59 -13.85
CA SER A 98 14.05 15.64 -14.89
C SER A 98 13.19 15.34 -16.10
N GLY A 99 12.64 14.15 -16.18
CA GLY A 99 11.87 13.64 -17.31
C GLY A 99 10.34 13.81 -17.14
N PRO A 100 9.57 13.23 -18.06
CA PRO A 100 8.10 13.31 -18.05
C PRO A 100 7.45 12.66 -16.84
N HIS A 101 8.19 11.81 -16.10
CA HIS A 101 7.73 11.09 -14.91
C HIS A 101 8.27 11.70 -13.61
N SER A 102 8.64 12.97 -13.65
CA SER A 102 9.23 13.73 -12.54
C SER A 102 8.41 13.63 -11.25
N GLN A 103 7.13 13.93 -11.32
CA GLN A 103 6.27 13.97 -10.14
C GLN A 103 6.02 12.58 -9.54
N GLN A 104 5.92 11.51 -10.34
CA GLN A 104 5.84 10.14 -9.82
C GLN A 104 7.12 9.76 -9.08
N THR A 105 8.29 10.09 -9.66
CA THR A 105 9.59 9.87 -9.02
C THR A 105 9.72 10.68 -7.73
N PHE A 106 9.26 11.93 -7.74
CA PHE A 106 9.22 12.80 -6.56
C PHE A 106 8.45 12.14 -5.40
N TRP A 107 7.24 11.62 -5.65
CA TRP A 107 6.43 10.97 -4.61
C TRP A 107 7.05 9.71 -4.01
N HIS A 108 7.98 9.05 -4.70
CA HIS A 108 8.80 7.98 -4.12
C HIS A 108 9.97 8.51 -3.27
N MET A 109 10.44 9.72 -3.53
CA MET A 109 11.64 10.28 -2.91
C MET A 109 11.35 11.31 -1.80
N VAL A 110 10.16 11.88 -1.72
CA VAL A 110 9.83 12.98 -0.80
C VAL A 110 10.10 12.63 0.67
N ALA A 111 9.73 11.45 1.14
CA ALA A 111 10.01 11.03 2.52
C ALA A 111 11.50 10.83 2.78
N VAL A 112 12.27 10.52 1.74
CA VAL A 112 13.72 10.36 1.85
C VAL A 112 14.41 11.72 1.95
N SER A 113 13.91 12.74 1.28
CA SER A 113 14.46 14.10 1.38
C SER A 113 14.32 14.69 2.78
N LYS A 114 13.38 14.20 3.57
CA LYS A 114 13.11 14.61 4.97
C LYS A 114 13.59 13.58 6.01
N ASN A 115 14.46 12.65 5.62
CA ASN A 115 14.94 11.58 6.48
C ASN A 115 15.93 12.11 7.53
N ARG A 116 15.93 11.55 8.75
CA ARG A 116 16.88 11.88 9.83
C ARG A 116 18.33 11.53 9.47
N ASN A 117 18.54 10.54 8.60
CA ASN A 117 19.87 10.24 8.09
C ASN A 117 20.30 11.36 7.13
N GLN A 118 21.19 12.24 7.60
CA GLN A 118 21.64 13.41 6.87
C GLN A 118 22.32 13.08 5.53
N VAL A 119 23.07 11.98 5.43
CA VAL A 119 23.69 11.55 4.17
C VAL A 119 22.61 11.21 3.13
N ARG A 120 21.59 10.48 3.55
CA ARG A 120 20.50 10.08 2.68
C ARG A 120 19.65 11.27 2.22
N SER A 121 19.33 12.14 3.17
CA SER A 121 18.55 13.35 2.89
C SER A 121 19.33 14.32 1.98
N SER A 122 20.60 14.64 2.28
CA SER A 122 21.42 15.55 1.49
C SER A 122 21.64 15.05 0.06
N ARG A 123 21.87 13.76 -0.13
CA ARG A 123 22.00 13.14 -1.46
C ARG A 123 20.70 13.28 -2.27
N CYS A 124 19.54 13.04 -1.63
CA CYS A 124 18.24 13.19 -2.25
C CYS A 124 17.95 14.65 -2.64
N LEU A 125 18.20 15.60 -1.73
CA LEU A 125 18.03 17.03 -1.98
C LEU A 125 18.93 17.54 -3.12
N LYS A 126 20.20 17.07 -3.18
CA LYS A 126 21.10 17.38 -4.28
C LYS A 126 20.52 16.96 -5.64
N MET A 127 19.90 15.78 -5.73
CA MET A 127 19.24 15.33 -6.96
C MET A 127 18.05 16.23 -7.33
N PHE A 128 17.25 16.69 -6.37
CA PHE A 128 16.19 17.66 -6.63
C PHE A 128 16.74 18.98 -7.17
N GLU A 129 17.82 19.51 -6.59
CA GLU A 129 18.45 20.73 -7.07
C GLU A 129 19.06 20.58 -8.48
N GLU A 130 19.64 19.43 -8.80
CA GLU A 130 20.13 19.13 -10.14
C GLU A 130 18.98 19.05 -11.16
N ALA A 131 17.88 18.38 -10.81
CA ALA A 131 16.70 18.28 -11.67
C ALA A 131 16.05 19.64 -11.94
N LYS A 132 16.00 20.55 -10.96
CA LYS A 132 15.48 21.92 -11.11
C LYS A 132 16.27 22.76 -12.12
N LYS A 133 17.54 22.43 -12.38
CA LYS A 133 18.38 23.19 -13.33
C LYS A 133 18.07 22.90 -14.79
N VAL A 134 17.35 21.83 -15.09
CA VAL A 134 17.09 21.35 -16.47
C VAL A 134 16.22 22.33 -17.25
N SER A 135 15.16 22.88 -16.64
CA SER A 135 14.31 23.90 -17.25
C SER A 135 13.56 24.72 -16.21
N LYS A 136 13.05 25.93 -16.60
CA LYS A 136 12.18 26.75 -15.75
C LYS A 136 10.90 25.99 -15.36
N GLN A 137 10.33 25.25 -16.29
CA GLN A 137 9.13 24.44 -16.08
C GLN A 137 9.38 23.35 -15.05
N MET A 138 10.48 22.59 -15.20
CA MET A 138 10.83 21.52 -14.24
C MET A 138 11.08 22.08 -12.85
N ARG A 139 11.74 23.24 -12.75
CA ARG A 139 11.93 23.92 -11.46
C ARG A 139 10.60 24.21 -10.80
N LYS A 140 9.67 24.87 -11.51
CA LYS A 140 8.33 25.19 -10.97
C LYS A 140 7.58 23.94 -10.55
N THR A 141 7.54 22.91 -11.39
CA THR A 141 6.86 21.65 -11.09
C THR A 141 7.39 20.97 -9.80
N LEU A 142 8.71 20.92 -9.62
CA LEU A 142 9.30 20.34 -8.41
C LEU A 142 9.10 21.23 -7.19
N GLU A 143 9.20 22.54 -7.31
CA GLU A 143 8.97 23.50 -6.21
C GLU A 143 7.51 23.45 -5.74
N ASP A 144 6.55 23.41 -6.66
CA ASP A 144 5.12 23.25 -6.34
C ASP A 144 4.85 21.89 -5.65
N SER A 145 5.47 20.81 -6.14
CA SER A 145 5.34 19.48 -5.54
C SER A 145 5.94 19.40 -4.12
N ILE A 146 7.12 20.01 -3.92
CA ILE A 146 7.78 20.09 -2.60
C ILE A 146 6.92 20.91 -1.62
N THR A 147 6.40 22.04 -2.08
CA THR A 147 5.56 22.94 -1.29
C THR A 147 4.25 22.23 -0.92
N PHE A 148 3.62 21.55 -1.87
CA PHE A 148 2.40 20.77 -1.62
C PHE A 148 2.63 19.68 -0.57
N ALA A 149 3.69 18.89 -0.69
CA ALA A 149 4.03 17.86 0.29
C ALA A 149 4.33 18.44 1.67
N SER A 150 4.93 19.64 1.74
CA SER A 150 5.15 20.34 3.02
C SER A 150 3.85 20.83 3.65
N MET A 151 2.91 21.33 2.82
CA MET A 151 1.58 21.73 3.31
C MET A 151 0.74 20.55 3.81
N ILE A 152 0.90 19.39 3.19
CA ILE A 152 0.26 18.15 3.71
C ILE A 152 0.84 17.77 5.08
N ASP A 153 2.17 17.87 5.28
CA ASP A 153 2.77 17.66 6.61
C ASP A 153 2.24 18.68 7.62
N ASP A 154 2.14 19.94 7.23
CA ASP A 154 1.58 21.00 8.09
C ASP A 154 0.10 20.74 8.45
N LEU A 155 -0.69 20.25 7.51
CA LEU A 155 -2.07 19.79 7.78
C LEU A 155 -2.10 18.67 8.80
N CYS A 156 -1.16 17.73 8.73
CA CYS A 156 -1.05 16.64 9.69
C CYS A 156 -0.69 17.17 11.10
N ASP A 157 0.37 17.97 11.21
CA ASP A 157 1.07 18.21 12.46
C ASP A 157 0.71 19.55 13.11
N LYS A 158 0.45 20.61 12.33
CA LYS A 158 0.24 21.98 12.83
C LYS A 158 -1.22 22.34 13.02
N VAL A 159 -2.13 21.81 12.21
CA VAL A 159 -3.57 22.09 12.36
C VAL A 159 -4.12 21.26 13.50
N LYS A 160 -4.15 21.87 14.68
CA LYS A 160 -4.73 21.26 15.89
C LYS A 160 -6.24 21.44 15.89
N THR A 161 -6.95 20.41 16.30
CA THR A 161 -8.41 20.41 16.44
C THR A 161 -8.79 20.08 17.87
N GLU A 162 -9.87 20.68 18.36
CA GLU A 162 -10.42 20.37 19.68
C GLU A 162 -11.03 18.94 19.69
N LYS A 163 -11.13 18.35 20.88
CA LYS A 163 -11.81 17.06 21.03
C LYS A 163 -13.28 17.19 20.61
N GLY A 164 -13.71 16.35 19.70
CA GLY A 164 -15.08 16.35 19.20
C GLY A 164 -15.31 17.14 17.91
N THR A 165 -14.30 17.87 17.41
CA THR A 165 -14.37 18.50 16.09
C THR A 165 -14.54 17.44 15.02
N LYS A 166 -15.58 17.56 14.19
CA LYS A 166 -15.89 16.60 13.11
C LYS A 166 -15.31 17.01 11.75
N SER A 167 -15.20 18.29 11.50
CA SER A 167 -14.63 18.86 10.27
C SER A 167 -13.99 20.22 10.50
N ILE A 168 -13.11 20.63 9.59
CA ILE A 168 -12.47 21.94 9.55
C ILE A 168 -12.54 22.50 8.12
N SER A 169 -12.54 23.82 7.97
CA SER A 169 -12.45 24.52 6.69
C SER A 169 -10.99 24.81 6.35
N LEU A 170 -10.55 24.48 5.14
CA LEU A 170 -9.22 24.84 4.63
C LEU A 170 -9.10 26.37 4.42
N GLN A 171 -10.20 27.05 4.08
CA GLN A 171 -10.20 28.50 3.93
C GLN A 171 -9.89 29.23 5.23
N GLU A 172 -10.24 28.65 6.37
CA GLU A 172 -9.96 29.22 7.69
C GLU A 172 -8.58 28.82 8.20
N HIS A 173 -8.18 27.56 8.02
CA HIS A 173 -7.01 26.98 8.67
C HIS A 173 -5.77 26.92 7.77
N MET A 174 -5.95 26.82 6.46
CA MET A 174 -4.83 26.59 5.50
C MET A 174 -5.15 27.10 4.09
N ARG A 175 -5.49 28.36 3.91
CA ARG A 175 -5.81 28.99 2.59
C ARG A 175 -4.71 28.80 1.53
N SER A 176 -3.48 28.66 1.96
CA SER A 176 -2.33 28.49 1.08
C SER A 176 -2.36 27.18 0.27
N LEU A 177 -3.00 26.12 0.77
CA LEU A 177 -3.04 24.82 0.08
C LEU A 177 -3.96 24.85 -1.17
N PRO A 178 -5.22 25.29 -1.11
CA PRO A 178 -6.02 25.50 -2.31
C PRO A 178 -5.42 26.55 -3.27
N ALA A 179 -4.82 27.63 -2.75
CA ALA A 179 -4.17 28.65 -3.56
C ALA A 179 -2.97 28.09 -4.33
N LEU A 180 -2.19 27.18 -3.74
CA LEU A 180 -1.08 26.51 -4.44
C LEU A 180 -1.60 25.68 -5.61
N VAL A 181 -2.65 24.86 -5.39
CA VAL A 181 -3.23 24.02 -6.44
C VAL A 181 -3.71 24.88 -7.62
N ASN A 182 -4.41 25.97 -7.35
CA ASN A 182 -4.96 26.85 -8.39
C ASN A 182 -3.88 27.59 -9.22
N ARG A 183 -2.70 27.86 -8.66
CA ARG A 183 -1.58 28.54 -9.37
C ARG A 183 -0.56 27.58 -9.98
N SER A 184 -0.58 26.31 -9.61
CA SER A 184 0.36 25.31 -10.11
C SER A 184 0.05 24.93 -11.56
N ASP A 185 1.07 24.50 -12.31
CA ASP A 185 0.90 23.99 -13.67
C ASP A 185 0.39 22.53 -13.71
N GLY A 186 -0.14 22.05 -12.60
CA GLY A 186 -0.68 20.71 -12.41
C GLY A 186 0.18 19.87 -11.46
N ILE A 187 -0.38 19.57 -10.29
CA ILE A 187 0.16 18.61 -9.33
C ILE A 187 -0.57 17.29 -9.57
N ILE A 188 0.16 16.21 -9.84
CA ILE A 188 -0.47 14.89 -10.01
C ILE A 188 -1.07 14.43 -8.68
N LEU A 189 -2.16 13.68 -8.78
CA LEU A 189 -2.71 12.99 -7.60
C LEU A 189 -1.65 12.07 -6.98
N PRO A 190 -1.43 12.12 -5.66
CA PRO A 190 -0.36 11.36 -5.00
C PRO A 190 -0.42 9.84 -5.22
N ASN A 191 -1.61 9.26 -5.41
CA ASN A 191 -1.77 7.83 -5.70
C ASN A 191 -1.26 7.42 -7.09
N GLN A 192 -1.00 8.38 -7.99
CA GLN A 192 -0.40 8.13 -9.30
C GLN A 192 1.06 7.62 -9.19
N ARG A 193 1.70 7.73 -8.02
CA ARG A 193 3.01 7.09 -7.77
C ARG A 193 2.97 5.57 -7.94
N ASN A 194 1.83 4.94 -7.69
CA ASN A 194 1.67 3.49 -7.75
C ASN A 194 1.18 2.99 -9.12
N LEU A 195 1.03 3.89 -10.11
CA LEU A 195 0.71 3.49 -11.47
C LEU A 195 1.78 2.55 -12.00
N LEU A 196 1.33 1.41 -12.49
CA LEU A 196 2.22 0.42 -13.08
C LEU A 196 2.60 0.86 -14.49
N VAL A 197 3.90 0.84 -14.74
CA VAL A 197 4.44 1.05 -16.08
C VAL A 197 3.97 -0.07 -16.99
N THR A 198 3.33 0.28 -18.11
CA THR A 198 3.12 -0.65 -19.21
C THR A 198 4.42 -0.78 -20.00
N LEU A 199 4.78 -2.00 -20.36
CA LEU A 199 5.99 -2.27 -21.11
C LEU A 199 5.63 -2.58 -22.57
N PRO A 200 6.48 -2.17 -23.54
CA PRO A 200 6.24 -2.44 -24.94
C PRO A 200 6.21 -3.95 -25.20
N THR A 201 5.34 -4.37 -26.11
CA THR A 201 5.19 -5.76 -26.54
C THR A 201 5.56 -5.88 -28.03
N GLY A 202 6.26 -6.96 -28.41
CA GLY A 202 6.65 -7.20 -29.79
C GLY A 202 7.64 -6.18 -30.33
N ASN A 203 7.43 -5.72 -31.56
CA ASN A 203 8.32 -4.81 -32.29
C ASN A 203 7.99 -3.32 -32.06
N THR A 204 7.33 -2.97 -30.98
CA THR A 204 7.03 -1.57 -30.67
C THR A 204 8.31 -0.76 -30.50
N ASP A 205 8.40 0.42 -31.12
CA ASP A 205 9.50 1.34 -30.90
C ASP A 205 9.55 1.74 -29.42
N LEU A 206 10.66 1.45 -28.76
CA LEU A 206 10.86 1.69 -27.33
C LEU A 206 10.78 3.19 -26.97
N GLN A 207 11.14 4.07 -27.90
CA GLN A 207 11.15 5.51 -27.67
C GLN A 207 9.77 6.14 -27.86
N GLN A 208 8.90 5.55 -28.67
CA GLN A 208 7.54 6.02 -28.92
C GLN A 208 6.50 5.38 -27.99
N HIS A 209 6.91 4.39 -27.20
CA HIS A 209 6.01 3.72 -26.29
C HIS A 209 5.53 4.63 -25.16
N GLN A 210 4.21 4.68 -24.95
CA GLN A 210 3.60 5.41 -23.82
C GLN A 210 3.48 4.51 -22.58
N PRO A 211 4.31 4.72 -21.56
CA PRO A 211 4.30 3.85 -20.36
C PRO A 211 3.03 4.01 -19.51
N PHE A 212 2.28 5.10 -19.68
CA PHE A 212 1.02 5.39 -19.01
C PHE A 212 -0.05 5.79 -20.04
N PRO A 213 -0.64 4.82 -20.76
CA PRO A 213 -1.56 5.09 -21.87
C PRO A 213 -2.85 5.81 -21.46
N SER A 214 -3.30 5.65 -20.21
CA SER A 214 -4.47 6.36 -19.69
C SER A 214 -4.20 7.84 -19.32
N GLY A 215 -2.96 8.30 -19.47
CA GLY A 215 -2.54 9.62 -19.01
C GLY A 215 -2.42 9.72 -17.48
N LEU A 216 -2.06 10.92 -17.01
CA LEU A 216 -1.97 11.24 -15.60
C LEU A 216 -3.17 12.08 -15.17
N VAL A 217 -3.65 11.86 -13.96
CA VAL A 217 -4.71 12.68 -13.36
C VAL A 217 -4.06 13.72 -12.45
N TYR A 218 -4.41 14.98 -12.67
CA TYR A 218 -3.92 16.12 -11.91
C TYR A 218 -4.96 16.59 -10.91
N ILE A 219 -4.53 17.20 -9.82
CA ILE A 219 -5.41 17.86 -8.86
C ILE A 219 -5.96 19.12 -9.49
N GLN A 220 -7.28 19.19 -9.70
CA GLN A 220 -7.97 20.36 -10.23
C GLN A 220 -8.40 21.32 -9.10
N SER A 221 -8.91 20.78 -8.02
CA SER A 221 -9.29 21.54 -6.83
C SER A 221 -9.29 20.67 -5.57
N ILE A 222 -9.45 21.31 -4.43
CA ILE A 222 -9.54 20.66 -3.12
C ILE A 222 -10.86 21.06 -2.48
N ASP A 223 -11.59 20.09 -1.91
CA ASP A 223 -12.79 20.38 -1.13
C ASP A 223 -12.41 21.19 0.12
N ASP A 224 -13.17 22.23 0.45
CA ASP A 224 -12.87 23.08 1.61
C ASP A 224 -13.07 22.34 2.94
N GLU A 225 -14.06 21.48 3.01
CA GLU A 225 -14.36 20.70 4.20
C GLU A 225 -13.44 19.48 4.31
N VAL A 226 -12.66 19.46 5.39
CA VAL A 226 -11.77 18.33 5.75
C VAL A 226 -12.33 17.65 7.00
N ALA A 227 -12.75 16.40 6.88
CA ALA A 227 -13.28 15.64 8.00
C ALA A 227 -12.17 15.22 8.97
N VAL A 228 -12.43 15.32 10.28
CA VAL A 228 -11.50 14.93 11.36
C VAL A 228 -11.96 13.60 11.96
N MET A 229 -11.08 12.60 11.97
CA MET A 229 -11.40 11.29 12.53
C MET A 229 -11.31 11.27 14.05
N THR A 230 -12.23 10.55 14.68
CA THR A 230 -12.31 10.40 16.15
C THR A 230 -11.28 9.39 16.65
N SER A 231 -10.00 9.73 16.61
CA SER A 231 -8.91 8.94 17.19
C SER A 231 -7.97 9.82 18.01
N LEU A 232 -7.07 9.22 18.80
CA LEU A 232 -6.09 9.96 19.60
C LEU A 232 -5.20 10.90 18.79
N VAL A 233 -4.89 10.52 17.55
CA VAL A 233 -4.03 11.29 16.65
C VAL A 233 -4.79 12.17 15.67
N GLN A 234 -6.12 12.10 15.65
CA GLN A 234 -7.03 12.91 14.84
C GLN A 234 -6.61 13.05 13.37
N PRO A 235 -6.49 11.94 12.60
CA PRO A 235 -6.16 12.04 11.18
C PRO A 235 -7.26 12.80 10.44
N LYS A 236 -6.89 13.45 9.35
CA LYS A 236 -7.75 14.34 8.58
C LYS A 236 -8.03 13.75 7.20
N LYS A 237 -9.30 13.63 6.83
CA LYS A 237 -9.70 13.17 5.50
C LYS A 237 -9.85 14.38 4.57
N ILE A 238 -8.94 14.50 3.63
CA ILE A 238 -8.94 15.52 2.57
C ILE A 238 -9.41 14.91 1.25
N THR A 239 -10.16 15.68 0.45
CA THR A 239 -10.68 15.23 -0.84
C THR A 239 -10.23 16.16 -1.95
N PHE A 240 -9.65 15.58 -3.00
CA PHE A 240 -9.23 16.25 -4.23
C PHE A 240 -10.21 15.96 -5.36
N LEU A 241 -10.52 16.95 -6.19
CA LEU A 241 -11.15 16.76 -7.48
C LEU A 241 -10.04 16.55 -8.52
N GLY A 242 -10.09 15.44 -9.24
CA GLY A 242 -9.14 15.14 -10.32
C GLY A 242 -9.54 15.80 -11.63
N SER A 243 -8.55 15.95 -12.52
CA SER A 243 -8.77 16.44 -13.89
C SER A 243 -9.67 15.53 -14.75
N ASP A 244 -9.91 14.31 -14.29
CA ASP A 244 -10.89 13.36 -14.85
C ASP A 244 -12.32 13.53 -14.30
N GLY A 245 -12.55 14.54 -13.46
CA GLY A 245 -13.83 14.84 -12.82
C GLY A 245 -14.19 13.93 -11.63
N ARG A 246 -13.29 13.05 -11.21
CA ARG A 246 -13.51 12.14 -10.07
C ARG A 246 -12.99 12.72 -8.77
N ARG A 247 -13.62 12.33 -7.66
CA ARG A 247 -13.20 12.70 -6.31
C ARG A 247 -12.28 11.63 -5.73
N TYR A 248 -11.14 12.07 -5.21
CA TYR A 248 -10.09 11.24 -4.60
C TYR A 248 -9.87 11.69 -3.16
N SER A 249 -10.24 10.84 -2.22
CA SER A 249 -10.06 11.13 -0.80
C SER A 249 -8.80 10.47 -0.26
N PHE A 250 -8.14 11.15 0.65
CA PHE A 250 -6.95 10.67 1.35
C PHE A 250 -7.07 10.96 2.85
N LEU A 251 -6.51 10.07 3.65
CA LEU A 251 -6.35 10.27 5.07
C LEU A 251 -4.94 10.82 5.33
N ALA A 252 -4.84 12.07 5.74
CA ALA A 252 -3.61 12.69 6.23
C ALA A 252 -3.38 12.23 7.68
N LYS A 253 -2.44 11.30 7.88
CA LYS A 253 -2.20 10.62 9.16
C LYS A 253 -0.92 11.16 9.81
N PRO A 254 -1.02 11.81 10.98
CA PRO A 254 0.12 12.26 11.77
C PRO A 254 0.64 11.14 12.68
N LYS A 255 1.88 11.30 13.17
CA LYS A 255 2.52 10.48 14.20
C LYS A 255 2.57 8.98 13.89
N ASP A 256 2.72 8.64 12.60
CA ASP A 256 2.83 7.24 12.17
C ASP A 256 3.87 7.08 11.06
N ASP A 257 4.71 6.04 11.17
CA ASP A 257 5.69 5.71 10.14
C ASP A 257 5.07 4.87 9.02
N LEU A 258 4.52 5.53 8.04
CA LEU A 258 3.83 4.91 6.90
C LEU A 258 4.77 4.22 5.89
N ARG A 259 6.08 4.25 6.08
CA ARG A 259 7.03 3.64 5.15
C ARG A 259 6.90 2.12 5.09
N ARG A 260 6.54 1.49 6.22
CA ARG A 260 6.30 0.03 6.29
C ARG A 260 5.05 -0.36 5.53
N ASP A 261 3.95 0.32 5.78
CA ASP A 261 2.67 0.10 5.07
C ASP A 261 2.85 0.31 3.56
N SER A 262 3.56 1.37 3.16
CA SER A 262 3.87 1.64 1.76
C SER A 262 4.64 0.48 1.10
N ARG A 263 5.64 -0.08 1.79
CA ARG A 263 6.41 -1.23 1.28
C ARG A 263 5.58 -2.50 1.19
N LEU A 264 4.68 -2.71 2.15
CA LEU A 264 3.78 -3.84 2.13
C LEU A 264 2.78 -3.74 0.98
N MET A 265 2.29 -2.53 0.67
CA MET A 265 1.45 -2.31 -0.52
C MET A 265 2.23 -2.56 -1.82
N ASP A 266 3.48 -2.12 -1.92
CA ASP A 266 4.35 -2.43 -3.06
C ASP A 266 4.53 -3.96 -3.23
N TYR A 267 4.75 -4.68 -2.12
CA TYR A 267 4.85 -6.15 -2.11
C TYR A 267 3.52 -6.80 -2.52
N SER A 268 2.39 -6.34 -2.03
CA SER A 268 1.06 -6.83 -2.38
C SER A 268 0.76 -6.62 -3.87
N CYS A 269 1.16 -5.49 -4.44
CA CYS A 269 1.08 -5.24 -5.88
C CYS A 269 1.92 -6.24 -6.69
N LEU A 270 3.11 -6.59 -6.20
CA LEU A 270 3.95 -7.62 -6.82
C LEU A 270 3.28 -9.00 -6.77
N LEU A 271 2.74 -9.40 -5.61
CA LEU A 271 1.98 -10.64 -5.46
C LEU A 271 0.79 -10.71 -6.43
N ASN A 272 0.05 -9.62 -6.58
CA ASN A 272 -1.06 -9.55 -7.54
C ASN A 272 -0.61 -9.79 -9.00
N LYS A 273 0.60 -9.32 -9.38
CA LYS A 273 1.18 -9.63 -10.70
C LYS A 273 1.50 -11.12 -10.83
N LEU A 274 2.03 -11.74 -9.77
CA LEU A 274 2.33 -13.17 -9.75
C LEU A 274 1.05 -14.01 -9.83
N PHE A 275 0.00 -13.67 -9.07
CA PHE A 275 -1.30 -14.34 -9.13
C PHE A 275 -1.93 -14.28 -10.52
N LYS A 276 -1.83 -13.13 -11.20
CA LYS A 276 -2.31 -13.00 -12.60
C LYS A 276 -1.51 -13.84 -13.58
N LYS A 277 -0.23 -14.09 -13.32
CA LYS A 277 0.65 -14.88 -14.17
C LYS A 277 0.45 -16.37 -13.98
N ASP A 278 0.29 -16.83 -12.73
CA ASP A 278 0.04 -18.23 -12.41
C ASP A 278 -1.37 -18.65 -12.84
N PHE A 279 -1.48 -19.75 -13.60
CA PHE A 279 -2.76 -20.24 -14.13
C PHE A 279 -3.76 -20.60 -13.02
N LYS A 280 -3.31 -21.30 -11.97
CA LYS A 280 -4.19 -21.75 -10.88
C LYS A 280 -4.70 -20.57 -10.04
N SER A 281 -3.85 -19.59 -9.75
CA SER A 281 -4.21 -18.38 -9.03
C SER A 281 -5.18 -17.51 -9.84
N ARG A 282 -4.91 -17.37 -11.14
CA ARG A 282 -5.77 -16.62 -12.06
C ARG A 282 -7.14 -17.26 -12.23
N SER A 283 -7.22 -18.59 -12.40
CA SER A 283 -8.51 -19.31 -12.53
C SER A 283 -9.36 -19.23 -11.27
N ARG A 284 -8.73 -19.09 -10.10
CA ARG A 284 -9.41 -18.87 -8.82
C ARG A 284 -9.67 -17.39 -8.53
N ASN A 285 -9.24 -16.48 -9.40
CA ASN A 285 -9.33 -15.01 -9.23
C ASN A 285 -8.72 -14.53 -7.90
N LEU A 286 -7.53 -15.07 -7.54
CA LEU A 286 -6.85 -14.68 -6.31
C LEU A 286 -6.23 -13.29 -6.48
N HIS A 287 -6.49 -12.43 -5.50
CA HIS A 287 -5.90 -11.09 -5.45
C HIS A 287 -5.89 -10.54 -4.04
N ILE A 288 -5.05 -9.54 -3.82
CA ILE A 288 -5.02 -8.71 -2.62
C ILE A 288 -5.52 -7.34 -3.01
N ARG A 289 -6.52 -6.82 -2.32
CA ARG A 289 -6.93 -5.44 -2.51
C ARG A 289 -5.89 -4.50 -1.92
N THR A 290 -5.36 -3.63 -2.75
CA THR A 290 -4.30 -2.67 -2.37
C THR A 290 -4.84 -1.25 -2.37
N TYR A 291 -4.17 -0.37 -1.62
CA TYR A 291 -4.41 1.06 -1.57
C TYR A 291 -3.08 1.81 -1.57
N CYS A 292 -3.09 3.07 -1.97
CA CYS A 292 -1.87 3.84 -2.01
C CYS A 292 -1.53 4.39 -0.63
N VAL A 293 -0.28 4.18 -0.21
CA VAL A 293 0.29 4.76 1.00
C VAL A 293 1.49 5.62 0.61
N ILE A 294 1.44 6.89 0.95
CA ILE A 294 2.39 7.91 0.51
C ILE A 294 3.04 8.55 1.75
N PRO A 295 4.16 8.01 2.23
CA PRO A 295 4.93 8.68 3.27
C PRO A 295 5.43 10.02 2.73
N THR A 296 5.17 11.11 3.45
CA THR A 296 5.70 12.44 3.13
C THR A 296 6.93 12.78 3.96
N ASN A 297 7.03 12.16 5.13
CA ASN A 297 8.20 12.17 6.02
C ASN A 297 8.24 10.88 6.87
N GLU A 298 9.02 10.87 7.98
CA GLU A 298 9.15 9.70 8.86
C GLU A 298 7.98 9.50 9.84
N THR A 299 7.15 10.52 10.02
CA THR A 299 6.10 10.54 11.04
C THR A 299 4.72 10.88 10.50
N SER A 300 4.59 11.16 9.21
CA SER A 300 3.31 11.51 8.59
C SER A 300 3.25 11.14 7.11
N GLY A 301 2.05 11.18 6.56
CA GLY A 301 1.80 11.00 5.15
C GLY A 301 0.33 10.84 4.81
N LEU A 302 0.08 10.44 3.57
CA LEU A 302 -1.25 10.22 3.02
C LEU A 302 -1.53 8.74 2.83
N ILE A 303 -2.72 8.32 3.21
CA ILE A 303 -3.27 6.99 2.91
C ILE A 303 -4.50 7.19 2.03
N GLU A 304 -4.55 6.54 0.87
CA GLU A 304 -5.71 6.57 0.00
C GLU A 304 -6.93 6.03 0.74
N TRP A 305 -8.01 6.82 0.70
CA TRP A 305 -9.25 6.44 1.35
C TRP A 305 -10.02 5.45 0.50
N ALA A 306 -10.11 4.22 0.95
CA ALA A 306 -10.93 3.22 0.31
C ALA A 306 -12.41 3.42 0.68
N ASN A 307 -13.22 3.72 -0.32
CA ASN A 307 -14.68 3.85 -0.13
C ASN A 307 -15.31 2.47 0.07
N ASN A 308 -16.54 2.48 0.58
CA ASN A 308 -17.39 1.28 0.75
C ASN A 308 -16.83 0.23 1.71
N LEU A 309 -15.93 0.61 2.63
CA LEU A 309 -15.40 -0.30 3.64
C LEU A 309 -16.22 -0.23 4.93
N LYS A 310 -16.48 -1.40 5.51
CA LYS A 310 -17.01 -1.54 6.87
C LYS A 310 -16.15 -2.52 7.66
N ALA A 311 -15.71 -2.13 8.84
CA ALA A 311 -14.98 -3.03 9.74
C ALA A 311 -15.91 -4.16 10.22
N ILE A 312 -15.36 -5.36 10.39
CA ILE A 312 -16.15 -6.54 10.77
C ILE A 312 -16.74 -6.40 12.17
N ARG A 313 -16.01 -5.79 13.14
CA ARG A 313 -16.50 -5.65 14.53
C ARG A 313 -17.82 -4.88 14.63
N PRO A 314 -17.95 -3.66 14.07
CA PRO A 314 -19.23 -2.94 14.10
C PRO A 314 -20.38 -3.69 13.42
N ILE A 315 -20.10 -4.42 12.34
CA ILE A 315 -21.11 -5.24 11.67
C ILE A 315 -21.64 -6.31 12.63
N ILE A 316 -20.76 -7.08 13.26
CA ILE A 316 -21.13 -8.15 14.18
C ILE A 316 -21.88 -7.58 15.38
N TYR A 317 -21.44 -6.47 15.94
CA TYR A 317 -22.14 -5.83 17.07
C TYR A 317 -23.54 -5.38 16.68
N GLN A 318 -23.73 -4.82 15.50
CA GLN A 318 -25.05 -4.41 15.02
C GLN A 318 -25.96 -5.63 14.83
N LEU A 319 -25.48 -6.71 14.22
CA LEU A 319 -26.25 -7.94 14.03
C LEU A 319 -26.70 -8.54 15.36
N HIS A 320 -25.82 -8.60 16.35
CA HIS A 320 -26.20 -9.07 17.69
C HIS A 320 -27.22 -8.14 18.36
N LYS A 321 -27.10 -6.82 18.16
CA LYS A 321 -28.06 -5.85 18.67
C LYS A 321 -29.44 -6.02 18.02
N ASP A 322 -29.48 -6.27 16.73
CA ASP A 322 -30.72 -6.50 15.97
C ASP A 322 -31.44 -7.79 16.46
N GLU A 323 -30.68 -8.76 16.97
CA GLU A 323 -31.21 -9.94 17.65
C GLU A 323 -31.52 -9.74 19.15
N GLY A 324 -31.51 -8.50 19.63
CA GLY A 324 -31.78 -8.17 21.04
C GLY A 324 -30.62 -8.43 22.02
N ARG A 325 -29.39 -8.64 21.50
CA ARG A 325 -28.20 -8.91 22.31
C ARG A 325 -27.24 -7.72 22.32
N TYR A 326 -27.05 -7.12 23.49
CA TYR A 326 -26.18 -5.96 23.64
C TYR A 326 -24.80 -6.38 24.12
N ILE A 327 -23.88 -6.64 23.17
CA ILE A 327 -22.48 -6.96 23.46
C ILE A 327 -21.71 -5.64 23.63
N ASN A 328 -21.17 -5.42 24.83
CA ASN A 328 -20.34 -4.27 25.14
C ASN A 328 -19.19 -4.68 26.07
N VAL A 329 -18.29 -3.73 26.38
CA VAL A 329 -17.15 -3.98 27.27
C VAL A 329 -17.57 -4.52 28.65
N LYS A 330 -18.70 -4.05 29.18
CA LYS A 330 -19.22 -4.55 30.47
C LYS A 330 -19.69 -6.00 30.37
N TRP A 331 -20.32 -6.39 29.25
CA TRP A 331 -20.74 -7.75 28.97
C TRP A 331 -19.54 -8.69 28.80
N THR A 332 -18.49 -8.28 28.07
CA THR A 332 -17.29 -9.10 27.90
C THR A 332 -16.51 -9.31 29.19
N LYS A 333 -16.45 -8.28 30.06
CA LYS A 333 -15.75 -8.34 31.35
C LYS A 333 -16.26 -9.44 32.28
N GLN A 334 -17.52 -9.84 32.21
CA GLN A 334 -18.07 -10.91 33.05
C GLN A 334 -17.44 -12.29 32.78
N TYR A 335 -16.81 -12.48 31.60
CA TYR A 335 -16.12 -13.72 31.22
C TYR A 335 -14.61 -13.61 31.33
N GLU A 336 -14.08 -12.45 31.75
CA GLU A 336 -12.64 -12.29 31.96
C GLU A 336 -12.21 -13.18 33.13
N SER A 337 -11.11 -13.89 32.92
CA SER A 337 -10.52 -14.71 33.96
C SER A 337 -9.58 -13.87 34.82
N PRO A 338 -9.52 -14.10 36.15
CA PRO A 338 -8.56 -13.45 37.02
C PRO A 338 -7.12 -13.64 36.53
N GLU A 339 -6.25 -12.67 36.83
CA GLU A 339 -4.83 -12.78 36.54
C GLU A 339 -4.25 -14.04 37.24
N GLY A 340 -3.47 -14.85 36.49
CA GLY A 340 -2.95 -16.11 37.01
C GLY A 340 -3.94 -17.30 37.00
N ALA A 341 -5.17 -17.13 36.50
CA ALA A 341 -6.13 -18.24 36.41
C ALA A 341 -5.61 -19.42 35.56
N SER A 342 -5.93 -20.64 35.95
CA SER A 342 -5.58 -21.85 35.22
C SER A 342 -6.20 -21.89 33.83
N LEU A 343 -5.58 -22.67 32.92
CA LEU A 343 -6.10 -22.90 31.58
C LEU A 343 -7.52 -23.43 31.56
N GLU A 344 -7.88 -24.27 32.52
CA GLU A 344 -9.22 -24.86 32.66
C GLU A 344 -10.26 -23.78 32.95
N VAL A 345 -9.97 -22.83 33.87
CA VAL A 345 -10.84 -21.72 34.20
C VAL A 345 -11.01 -20.81 32.97
N LYS A 346 -9.91 -20.47 32.29
CA LYS A 346 -9.94 -19.66 31.06
C LYS A 346 -10.77 -20.32 29.96
N ARG A 347 -10.61 -21.64 29.79
CA ARG A 347 -11.38 -22.43 28.83
C ARG A 347 -12.87 -22.44 29.16
N LYS A 348 -13.22 -22.69 30.45
CA LYS A 348 -14.60 -22.70 30.91
C LYS A 348 -15.29 -21.34 30.64
N ASN A 349 -14.64 -20.23 31.02
CA ASN A 349 -15.19 -18.90 30.82
C ASN A 349 -15.37 -18.59 29.35
N LEU A 350 -14.41 -19.01 28.49
CA LEU A 350 -14.52 -18.82 27.03
C LEU A 350 -15.70 -19.65 26.46
N LEU A 351 -15.84 -20.89 26.85
CA LEU A 351 -16.95 -21.75 26.37
C LEU A 351 -18.30 -21.16 26.79
N GLN A 352 -18.42 -20.71 28.05
CA GLN A 352 -19.64 -20.03 28.53
C GLN A 352 -19.92 -18.77 27.72
N CYS A 353 -18.91 -17.94 27.43
CA CYS A 353 -19.04 -16.76 26.59
C CYS A 353 -19.55 -17.11 25.17
N LEU A 354 -19.00 -18.17 24.57
CA LEU A 354 -19.42 -18.61 23.24
C LEU A 354 -20.86 -19.16 23.23
N GLU A 355 -21.27 -19.84 24.28
CA GLU A 355 -22.63 -20.36 24.47
C GLU A 355 -23.64 -19.18 24.62
N ASP A 356 -23.31 -18.20 25.45
CA ASP A 356 -24.18 -17.03 25.68
C ASP A 356 -24.26 -16.10 24.44
N LEU A 357 -23.26 -16.13 23.57
CA LEU A 357 -23.29 -15.48 22.24
C LEU A 357 -24.29 -16.14 21.27
N ARG A 358 -24.77 -17.34 21.55
CA ARG A 358 -25.72 -18.10 20.72
C ARG A 358 -25.28 -18.28 19.27
N GLY A 359 -23.99 -18.45 19.04
CA GLY A 359 -23.40 -18.73 17.75
C GLY A 359 -23.09 -17.53 16.86
N PRO A 360 -22.54 -17.78 15.68
CA PRO A 360 -22.13 -16.76 14.72
C PRO A 360 -23.34 -16.15 13.99
N VAL A 361 -23.21 -14.91 13.54
CA VAL A 361 -24.28 -14.13 12.91
C VAL A 361 -23.86 -13.49 11.57
N PHE A 362 -22.58 -13.60 11.19
CA PHE A 362 -22.03 -12.81 10.08
C PHE A 362 -22.54 -13.26 8.71
N SER A 363 -22.97 -14.52 8.56
CA SER A 363 -23.62 -15.01 7.35
C SER A 363 -24.87 -14.19 6.98
N ASN A 364 -25.63 -13.76 7.99
CA ASN A 364 -26.84 -12.98 7.81
C ASN A 364 -26.55 -11.61 7.16
N TRP A 365 -25.39 -11.02 7.45
CA TRP A 365 -25.00 -9.75 6.85
C TRP A 365 -24.88 -9.84 5.33
N PHE A 366 -24.27 -10.90 4.81
CA PHE A 366 -24.17 -11.13 3.36
C PHE A 366 -25.53 -11.30 2.72
N THR A 367 -26.41 -12.05 3.36
CA THR A 367 -27.78 -12.27 2.87
C THR A 367 -28.58 -10.97 2.83
N ASN A 368 -28.43 -10.11 3.85
CA ASN A 368 -29.20 -8.88 3.99
C ASN A 368 -28.69 -7.73 3.12
N ASN A 369 -27.38 -7.66 2.85
CA ASN A 369 -26.76 -6.49 2.18
C ASN A 369 -26.48 -6.69 0.69
N PHE A 370 -26.50 -7.92 0.19
CA PHE A 370 -26.20 -8.22 -1.21
C PHE A 370 -27.39 -8.82 -1.97
N THR A 371 -28.59 -8.50 -1.55
CA THR A 371 -29.79 -8.67 -2.37
C THR A 371 -29.78 -7.60 -3.45
N ASP A 372 -29.48 -7.98 -4.70
CA ASP A 372 -29.47 -7.07 -5.83
C ASP A 372 -30.90 -6.54 -6.10
N PRO A 373 -31.16 -5.21 -5.99
CA PRO A 373 -32.46 -4.63 -6.31
C PRO A 373 -32.88 -4.79 -7.78
N GLN A 374 -31.92 -4.95 -8.70
CA GLN A 374 -32.21 -5.23 -10.12
C GLN A 374 -32.66 -6.68 -10.32
N SER A 375 -32.20 -7.60 -9.53
CA SER A 375 -32.70 -8.97 -9.50
C SER A 375 -34.18 -9.03 -9.14
N TRP A 376 -34.68 -8.11 -8.28
CA TRP A 376 -36.12 -8.01 -7.97
C TRP A 376 -36.97 -7.67 -9.21
N PHE A 377 -36.48 -6.86 -10.11
CA PHE A 377 -37.20 -6.49 -11.33
C PHE A 377 -37.21 -7.61 -12.39
N ILE A 378 -36.11 -8.33 -12.50
CA ILE A 378 -35.96 -9.52 -13.37
C ILE A 378 -36.66 -10.72 -12.74
N ALA A 379 -36.81 -10.71 -11.43
CA ALA A 379 -37.39 -11.74 -10.57
C ALA A 379 -38.85 -12.04 -10.79
N ARG A 380 -39.55 -11.22 -11.49
CA ARG A 380 -40.96 -11.48 -11.82
C ARG A 380 -41.15 -12.68 -12.77
N TYR A 381 -40.08 -13.27 -13.29
CA TYR A 381 -40.09 -14.43 -14.17
C TYR A 381 -39.11 -15.52 -13.70
N ILE A 382 -39.53 -16.42 -12.79
CA ILE A 382 -39.00 -17.78 -12.45
C ILE A 382 -37.46 -17.95 -12.23
N ILE A 383 -36.61 -17.11 -12.78
CA ILE A 383 -35.13 -17.22 -12.74
C ILE A 383 -34.49 -16.59 -11.50
N ILE A 384 -35.27 -15.95 -10.65
CA ILE A 384 -34.87 -15.05 -9.57
C ILE A 384 -34.06 -15.69 -8.44
N THR A 385 -34.59 -16.79 -7.93
CA THR A 385 -33.96 -17.48 -6.78
C THR A 385 -32.54 -17.91 -7.14
N ILE A 386 -32.33 -18.29 -8.40
CA ILE A 386 -31.01 -18.70 -8.91
C ILE A 386 -30.07 -17.50 -9.01
N ILE A 387 -30.50 -16.33 -9.48
CA ILE A 387 -29.67 -15.13 -9.64
C ILE A 387 -29.26 -14.56 -8.27
N ILE A 388 -30.19 -14.49 -7.32
CA ILE A 388 -29.89 -14.05 -5.93
C ILE A 388 -28.89 -15.00 -5.28
N ILE A 389 -29.08 -16.30 -5.39
CA ILE A 389 -28.17 -17.31 -4.86
C ILE A 389 -26.79 -17.19 -5.53
N ILE A 390 -26.74 -16.96 -6.83
CA ILE A 390 -25.48 -16.77 -7.59
C ILE A 390 -24.79 -15.49 -7.14
N SER A 391 -25.48 -14.35 -6.99
CA SER A 391 -24.90 -13.08 -6.57
C SER A 391 -24.34 -13.16 -5.15
N ILE A 392 -25.09 -13.69 -4.20
CA ILE A 392 -24.64 -13.94 -2.83
C ILE A 392 -23.44 -14.91 -2.83
N SER A 393 -23.49 -15.95 -3.66
CA SER A 393 -22.38 -16.91 -3.78
C SER A 393 -21.12 -16.28 -4.35
N ILE A 394 -21.22 -15.41 -5.36
CA ILE A 394 -20.08 -14.71 -5.95
C ILE A 394 -19.42 -13.81 -4.91
N ILE A 395 -20.19 -13.04 -4.16
CA ILE A 395 -19.72 -12.10 -3.15
C ILE A 395 -19.14 -12.84 -1.94
N ARG A 396 -19.79 -13.89 -1.47
CA ARG A 396 -19.21 -14.79 -0.45
C ARG A 396 -17.90 -15.40 -0.93
N MET A 397 -17.83 -15.83 -2.17
CA MET A 397 -16.59 -16.36 -2.75
C MET A 397 -15.50 -15.32 -2.85
N ALA A 398 -15.80 -14.04 -3.09
CA ALA A 398 -14.83 -12.95 -3.03
C ALA A 398 -14.30 -12.79 -1.58
N PHE A 399 -15.19 -12.80 -0.58
CA PHE A 399 -14.81 -12.77 0.83
C PHE A 399 -13.91 -13.95 1.21
N VAL A 400 -14.31 -15.19 0.86
CA VAL A 400 -13.54 -16.41 1.17
C VAL A 400 -12.15 -16.35 0.57
N ARG A 401 -12.06 -16.07 -0.75
CA ARG A 401 -10.77 -16.04 -1.49
C ARG A 401 -9.83 -14.96 -0.96
N SER A 402 -10.34 -13.75 -0.79
CA SER A 402 -9.54 -12.64 -0.29
C SER A 402 -9.10 -12.85 1.16
N THR A 403 -9.96 -13.45 2.00
CA THR A 403 -9.60 -13.86 3.37
C THR A 403 -8.51 -14.94 3.36
N ALA A 404 -8.61 -15.96 2.50
CA ALA A 404 -7.60 -17.00 2.37
C ALA A 404 -6.24 -16.43 1.94
N VAL A 405 -6.24 -15.57 0.91
CA VAL A 405 -5.01 -14.92 0.43
C VAL A 405 -4.39 -14.04 1.50
N MET A 406 -5.20 -13.24 2.22
CA MET A 406 -4.70 -12.38 3.29
C MET A 406 -4.23 -13.16 4.51
N SER A 407 -4.86 -14.30 4.83
CA SER A 407 -4.42 -15.20 5.91
C SER A 407 -3.05 -15.80 5.59
N MET A 408 -2.87 -16.31 4.37
CA MET A 408 -1.60 -16.89 3.94
C MET A 408 -0.49 -15.84 3.83
N MET A 409 -0.78 -14.67 3.24
CA MET A 409 0.16 -13.56 3.18
C MET A 409 0.56 -13.11 4.60
N GLY A 410 -0.43 -12.91 5.49
CA GLY A 410 -0.20 -12.53 6.88
C GLY A 410 0.66 -13.54 7.62
N TYR A 411 0.43 -14.83 7.42
CA TYR A 411 1.25 -15.89 7.97
C TYR A 411 2.72 -15.80 7.53
N ILE A 412 2.95 -15.65 6.20
CA ILE A 412 4.30 -15.60 5.64
C ILE A 412 5.11 -14.39 6.16
N ILE A 413 4.46 -13.24 6.33
CA ILE A 413 5.13 -12.00 6.78
C ILE A 413 5.02 -11.76 8.30
N GLY A 414 4.43 -12.68 9.05
CA GLY A 414 4.20 -12.53 10.49
C GLY A 414 3.38 -11.27 10.82
N LEU A 415 2.26 -11.06 10.11
CA LEU A 415 1.38 -9.90 10.28
C LEU A 415 0.51 -10.05 11.53
N GLY A 416 0.76 -9.25 12.55
CA GLY A 416 0.00 -9.19 13.80
C GLY A 416 -1.00 -8.04 13.84
N ASP A 417 -1.62 -7.85 15.03
CA ASP A 417 -2.62 -6.82 15.33
C ASP A 417 -3.87 -6.88 14.43
N ARG A 418 -4.32 -8.13 14.12
CA ARG A 418 -5.49 -8.36 13.25
C ARG A 418 -6.81 -8.40 14.03
N HIS A 419 -7.07 -7.39 14.87
CA HIS A 419 -8.41 -7.25 15.46
C HIS A 419 -9.45 -6.89 14.37
N LEU A 420 -10.74 -7.13 14.66
CA LEU A 420 -11.82 -7.01 13.66
C LEU A 420 -12.17 -5.56 13.24
N GLU A 421 -11.46 -4.55 13.75
CA GLU A 421 -11.48 -3.18 13.23
C GLU A 421 -10.41 -2.96 12.17
N ASN A 422 -9.31 -3.76 12.18
CA ASN A 422 -8.28 -3.76 11.17
C ASN A 422 -8.61 -4.68 9.98
N ILE A 423 -9.69 -5.45 10.08
CA ILE A 423 -10.23 -6.30 9.00
C ILE A 423 -11.57 -5.73 8.58
N ASN A 424 -11.64 -5.26 7.35
CA ASN A 424 -12.82 -4.66 6.76
C ASN A 424 -13.37 -5.53 5.64
N VAL A 425 -14.62 -5.32 5.30
CA VAL A 425 -15.28 -5.89 4.13
C VAL A 425 -15.71 -4.75 3.21
N ASP A 426 -15.45 -4.92 1.92
CA ASP A 426 -16.00 -4.04 0.89
C ASP A 426 -17.48 -4.34 0.70
N THR A 427 -18.31 -3.35 0.92
CA THR A 427 -19.78 -3.48 0.83
C THR A 427 -20.30 -3.61 -0.59
N THR A 428 -19.44 -3.49 -1.60
CA THR A 428 -19.81 -3.63 -3.03
C THR A 428 -19.31 -4.93 -3.64
N THR A 429 -18.11 -5.38 -3.28
CA THR A 429 -17.47 -6.57 -3.86
C THR A 429 -17.45 -7.77 -2.92
N GLY A 430 -17.59 -7.54 -1.62
CA GLY A 430 -17.43 -8.57 -0.59
C GLY A 430 -15.97 -8.89 -0.23
N ASP A 431 -14.99 -8.30 -0.91
CA ASP A 431 -13.58 -8.57 -0.63
C ASP A 431 -13.18 -8.14 0.78
N THR A 432 -12.34 -8.96 1.40
CA THR A 432 -11.66 -8.59 2.64
C THR A 432 -10.61 -7.54 2.36
N PHE A 433 -10.56 -6.53 3.22
CA PHE A 433 -9.62 -5.42 3.14
C PHE A 433 -8.94 -5.20 4.49
N HIS A 434 -7.64 -5.35 4.54
CA HIS A 434 -6.87 -5.13 5.76
C HIS A 434 -6.26 -3.73 5.78
N VAL A 435 -6.37 -3.06 6.94
CA VAL A 435 -5.75 -1.75 7.20
C VAL A 435 -4.78 -1.86 8.37
N ASP A 436 -3.96 -0.84 8.56
CA ASP A 436 -2.98 -0.72 9.65
C ASP A 436 -2.05 -1.94 9.74
N MET A 437 -1.18 -2.06 8.75
CA MET A 437 -0.31 -3.24 8.58
C MET A 437 1.12 -3.00 9.10
N ASN A 438 1.29 -2.22 10.17
CA ASN A 438 2.60 -1.87 10.72
C ASN A 438 3.19 -2.93 11.68
N CYS A 439 2.38 -3.90 12.14
CA CYS A 439 2.77 -4.98 13.03
C CYS A 439 3.27 -6.20 12.23
N LEU A 440 4.52 -6.17 11.78
CA LEU A 440 5.14 -7.18 10.91
C LEU A 440 6.17 -8.03 11.65
N PHE A 441 6.52 -9.19 11.05
CA PHE A 441 7.60 -10.06 11.48
C PHE A 441 7.42 -10.57 12.93
N ASN A 442 6.23 -11.11 13.20
CA ASN A 442 5.82 -11.66 14.49
C ASN A 442 5.86 -10.66 15.66
N LYS A 443 5.85 -9.36 15.38
CA LYS A 443 5.78 -8.35 16.42
C LYS A 443 4.53 -8.47 17.30
N GLY A 444 3.45 -9.09 16.79
CA GLY A 444 2.24 -9.40 17.55
C GLY A 444 2.48 -10.25 18.80
N GLU A 445 3.52 -11.09 18.81
CA GLU A 445 3.92 -11.90 19.96
C GLU A 445 4.44 -11.07 21.15
N THR A 446 4.86 -9.81 20.89
CA THR A 446 5.39 -8.88 21.90
C THR A 446 4.36 -7.88 22.43
N LEU A 447 3.09 -7.98 22.02
CA LEU A 447 2.01 -7.15 22.53
C LEU A 447 1.69 -7.50 24.00
N ALA A 448 1.03 -6.59 24.72
CA ALA A 448 0.61 -6.80 26.10
C ALA A 448 -0.27 -8.07 26.25
N VAL A 449 -1.09 -8.37 25.22
CA VAL A 449 -1.72 -9.68 25.04
C VAL A 449 -1.08 -10.30 23.80
N PRO A 450 -0.13 -11.25 23.97
CA PRO A 450 0.59 -11.85 22.87
C PRO A 450 -0.34 -12.60 21.88
N GLU A 451 -0.12 -12.39 20.61
CA GLU A 451 -0.81 -13.14 19.56
C GLU A 451 -0.07 -14.47 19.32
N VAL A 452 -0.76 -15.57 19.56
CA VAL A 452 -0.20 -16.95 19.43
C VAL A 452 -0.76 -17.70 18.22
N VAL A 453 -1.66 -17.07 17.46
CA VAL A 453 -2.24 -17.66 16.24
C VAL A 453 -1.62 -17.03 14.99
N PRO A 454 -1.37 -17.83 13.94
CA PRO A 454 -0.67 -17.34 12.74
C PRO A 454 -1.49 -16.32 11.93
N PHE A 455 -2.81 -16.34 12.06
CA PHE A 455 -3.73 -15.38 11.44
C PHE A 455 -5.07 -15.39 12.16
N ARG A 456 -5.85 -14.32 11.98
CA ARG A 456 -7.18 -14.19 12.57
C ARG A 456 -8.22 -14.90 11.71
N LEU A 457 -8.84 -15.94 12.27
CA LEU A 457 -10.01 -16.62 11.69
C LEU A 457 -11.03 -16.88 12.80
N THR A 458 -12.08 -16.07 12.85
CA THR A 458 -13.12 -16.18 13.88
C THR A 458 -14.28 -17.05 13.42
N ASN A 459 -15.08 -17.59 14.36
CA ASN A 459 -16.29 -18.35 14.03
C ASN A 459 -17.24 -17.56 13.13
N ASN A 460 -17.37 -16.25 13.33
CA ASN A 460 -18.17 -15.39 12.45
C ASN A 460 -17.61 -15.32 11.02
N MET A 461 -16.29 -15.29 10.85
CA MET A 461 -15.69 -15.32 9.50
C MET A 461 -15.93 -16.66 8.80
N VAL A 462 -15.81 -17.77 9.56
CA VAL A 462 -16.11 -19.12 9.05
C VAL A 462 -17.59 -19.26 8.68
N ASP A 463 -18.50 -18.73 9.49
CA ASP A 463 -19.94 -18.68 9.20
C ASP A 463 -20.24 -17.97 7.87
N ALA A 464 -19.57 -16.85 7.62
CA ALA A 464 -19.69 -16.11 6.38
C ALA A 464 -19.19 -16.89 5.15
N PHE A 465 -18.36 -17.92 5.31
CA PHE A 465 -17.94 -18.79 4.21
C PHE A 465 -19.06 -19.69 3.68
N GLY A 466 -20.11 -19.85 4.47
CA GLY A 466 -21.27 -20.69 4.13
C GLY A 466 -21.13 -22.13 4.61
N PRO A 467 -21.98 -23.05 4.11
CA PRO A 467 -22.14 -24.39 4.68
C PRO A 467 -20.88 -25.27 4.64
N VAL A 468 -19.96 -25.02 3.70
CA VAL A 468 -18.71 -25.80 3.59
C VAL A 468 -17.59 -25.27 4.51
N GLY A 469 -17.79 -24.09 5.10
CA GLY A 469 -16.84 -23.49 6.03
C GLY A 469 -15.42 -23.46 5.48
N VAL A 470 -14.46 -23.90 6.30
CA VAL A 470 -13.03 -23.90 5.93
C VAL A 470 -12.64 -25.03 4.96
N GLU A 471 -13.45 -26.09 4.83
CA GLU A 471 -13.15 -27.22 3.95
C GLU A 471 -13.48 -26.96 2.48
N GLY A 472 -14.02 -25.79 2.18
CA GLY A 472 -14.37 -25.33 0.83
C GLY A 472 -13.26 -24.49 0.18
N PRO A 473 -13.67 -23.42 -0.51
CA PRO A 473 -12.77 -22.54 -1.29
C PRO A 473 -11.72 -21.80 -0.45
N PHE A 474 -11.84 -21.78 0.88
CA PHE A 474 -10.83 -21.20 1.78
C PHE A 474 -9.55 -22.03 1.80
N ARG A 475 -9.67 -23.35 1.77
CA ARG A 475 -8.56 -24.32 1.75
C ARG A 475 -7.90 -24.36 0.38
#